data_251de430a3b8777e8f2ad355ca264d04
#
_entry.id   251de430a3b8777e8f2ad355ca264d04
#
_cell.length_a   1.000
_cell.length_b   1.000
_cell.length_c   1.000
_cell.angle_alpha   90.00
_cell.angle_beta   90.00
_cell.angle_gamma   90.00
#
_symmetry.space_group_name_H-M   'P 1'
#
loop_
_entity.id
_entity.type
_entity.pdbx_description
1 polymer ?
#
loop_
_entity_poly.entity_id
_entity_poly.type
_entity_poly.pdbx_seq_one_letter_code
_entity_poly.pdbx_strand_id
1 'polypeptide(L)'
;SKFTYSFAAAEAMVPHILGSYRAYLDTCTSWSSIKDNTKVFLCFGGIPIKNGQISQGGTGNHYQQENLIEASKSGIEFINVSPLKSDFIDDVKCDWIAARPNTDTALMLGIAHTLHVEGLSDKEFLKKYTEGFEKFLPYLLGETDGIKKDASWAAEICNISPEKIKELAHKLSSKRSMISLSWSLTRQDHGEQPFWMAIMLASMIGQIGLPGGGFGFGYSATNFIGGQFTILPGAAFPQTKNEIENFIPVARISDLLLHPGEKFDFDGKSYEYPDTKVVYWAGGNPFHHHQDLNRLIKAWEKPDTIISNEWCWNTLAKRSDIVLPCTTPLERSDIMMTPRDPYVVSMSKIIEPYKQAKDDYEIFSNIAKRMGVKDEFTEGRTQEEWQKWIYSETSKRAEAANIEIPSYEKFRENKWFKIKDPSEPTLMLKEFIEDPLTNPLNTPSGKIEI
;
A
#
# COMPACT_ATOMS: atom_id res chain seq x y z
N SER A 1 7.82 4.14 -15.22
CA SER A 1 6.42 3.88 -14.85
C SER A 1 6.17 4.27 -13.40
N LYS A 2 4.93 4.58 -13.07
CA LYS A 2 4.46 4.86 -11.71
C LYS A 2 3.47 3.79 -11.26
N PHE A 3 3.22 3.79 -9.94
CA PHE A 3 2.30 2.88 -9.25
C PHE A 3 2.76 1.43 -9.24
N THR A 4 1.96 0.57 -8.62
CA THR A 4 2.23 -0.85 -8.48
C THR A 4 0.98 -1.65 -8.85
N TYR A 5 1.11 -2.95 -9.11
CA TYR A 5 -0.06 -3.82 -9.25
C TYR A 5 -0.74 -4.14 -7.91
N SER A 6 -0.05 -3.90 -6.79
CA SER A 6 -0.52 -4.35 -5.48
C SER A 6 -1.68 -3.52 -4.94
N PHE A 7 -1.66 -2.19 -5.18
CA PHE A 7 -2.65 -1.27 -4.60
C PHE A 7 -2.79 0.04 -5.40
N ALA A 8 -2.47 0.05 -6.68
CA ALA A 8 -2.48 1.27 -7.49
C ALA A 8 -3.85 1.96 -7.56
N ALA A 9 -4.95 1.22 -7.57
CA ALA A 9 -6.29 1.82 -7.60
C ALA A 9 -6.57 2.62 -6.32
N ALA A 10 -6.18 2.11 -5.14
CA ALA A 10 -6.26 2.87 -3.90
C ALA A 10 -5.28 4.05 -3.88
N GLU A 11 -4.06 3.87 -4.41
CA GLU A 11 -3.05 4.94 -4.48
C GLU A 11 -3.49 6.10 -5.37
N ALA A 12 -4.31 5.84 -6.40
CA ALA A 12 -4.90 6.85 -7.25
C ALA A 12 -6.15 7.50 -6.62
N MET A 13 -7.06 6.70 -6.06
CA MET A 13 -8.37 7.17 -5.58
C MET A 13 -8.31 7.83 -4.19
N VAL A 14 -7.63 7.22 -3.22
CA VAL A 14 -7.66 7.69 -1.82
C VAL A 14 -7.12 9.11 -1.63
N PRO A 15 -6.13 9.61 -2.40
CA PRO A 15 -5.76 11.02 -2.35
C PRO A 15 -6.89 12.01 -2.65
N HIS A 16 -7.83 11.65 -3.52
CA HIS A 16 -9.02 12.49 -3.79
C HIS A 16 -9.99 12.50 -2.60
N ILE A 17 -9.97 11.48 -1.75
CA ILE A 17 -10.89 11.33 -0.62
C ILE A 17 -10.29 11.87 0.69
N LEU A 18 -9.00 11.58 0.93
CA LEU A 18 -8.31 11.88 2.19
C LEU A 18 -7.10 12.82 2.03
N GLY A 19 -6.75 13.20 0.79
CA GLY A 19 -5.55 13.99 0.50
C GLY A 19 -4.25 13.19 0.40
N SER A 20 -4.21 11.97 0.93
CA SER A 20 -3.06 11.06 0.85
C SER A 20 -3.50 9.61 1.03
N TYR A 21 -2.85 8.68 0.34
CA TYR A 21 -2.95 7.25 0.65
C TYR A 21 -1.79 6.79 1.52
N ARG A 22 -0.57 7.17 1.15
CA ARG A 22 0.66 6.66 1.80
C ARG A 22 0.78 7.12 3.25
N ALA A 23 0.44 8.38 3.55
CA ALA A 23 0.48 8.87 4.92
C ALA A 23 -0.42 8.04 5.85
N TYR A 24 -1.63 7.71 5.39
CA TYR A 24 -2.58 6.93 6.20
C TYR A 24 -2.32 5.43 6.18
N LEU A 25 -1.68 4.91 5.13
CA LEU A 25 -1.18 3.54 5.12
C LEU A 25 -0.12 3.30 6.22
N ASP A 26 0.80 4.25 6.35
CA ASP A 26 1.89 4.18 7.31
C ASP A 26 1.45 4.50 8.75
N THR A 27 0.25 5.09 8.94
CA THR A 27 -0.35 5.47 10.23
C THR A 27 -1.67 4.75 10.54
N CYS A 28 -1.90 3.56 9.99
CA CYS A 28 -3.06 2.74 10.38
C CYS A 28 -3.12 2.55 11.89
N THR A 29 -4.33 2.57 12.44
CA THR A 29 -4.55 2.38 13.89
C THR A 29 -3.84 1.12 14.38
N SER A 30 -3.05 1.25 15.45
CA SER A 30 -2.20 0.16 15.95
C SER A 30 -2.99 -0.97 16.59
N TRP A 31 -2.43 -2.19 16.52
CA TRP A 31 -3.01 -3.37 17.17
C TRP A 31 -3.22 -3.19 18.68
N SER A 32 -2.38 -2.41 19.36
CA SER A 32 -2.57 -2.08 20.78
C SER A 32 -3.90 -1.39 21.00
N SER A 33 -4.20 -0.33 20.24
CA SER A 33 -5.47 0.37 20.32
C SER A 33 -6.66 -0.52 19.94
N ILE A 34 -6.50 -1.38 18.92
CA ILE A 34 -7.53 -2.32 18.47
C ILE A 34 -7.86 -3.32 19.60
N LYS A 35 -6.85 -3.95 20.19
CA LYS A 35 -7.04 -4.93 21.29
C LYS A 35 -7.78 -4.36 22.48
N ASP A 36 -7.50 -3.11 22.82
CA ASP A 36 -8.07 -2.48 24.02
C ASP A 36 -9.50 -1.97 23.79
N ASN A 37 -9.85 -1.58 22.55
CA ASN A 37 -11.08 -0.80 22.34
C ASN A 37 -12.07 -1.44 21.36
N THR A 38 -11.63 -2.20 20.35
CA THR A 38 -12.49 -2.74 19.31
C THR A 38 -13.40 -3.84 19.84
N LYS A 39 -14.64 -3.91 19.36
CA LYS A 39 -15.60 -4.99 19.64
C LYS A 39 -15.95 -5.78 18.39
N VAL A 40 -15.98 -5.15 17.21
CA VAL A 40 -16.22 -5.79 15.92
C VAL A 40 -15.09 -5.42 14.98
N PHE A 41 -14.49 -6.42 14.35
CA PHE A 41 -13.47 -6.24 13.33
C PHE A 41 -13.95 -6.87 12.02
N LEU A 42 -14.41 -6.04 11.10
CA LEU A 42 -14.93 -6.47 9.80
C LEU A 42 -13.83 -6.38 8.75
N CYS A 43 -13.51 -7.53 8.13
CA CYS A 43 -12.47 -7.62 7.12
C CYS A 43 -13.10 -7.84 5.74
N PHE A 44 -12.82 -6.96 4.81
CA PHE A 44 -13.08 -7.18 3.40
C PHE A 44 -11.81 -7.68 2.71
N GLY A 45 -11.87 -8.87 2.11
CA GLY A 45 -10.73 -9.54 1.48
C GLY A 45 -9.79 -10.26 2.43
N GLY A 46 -10.19 -10.44 3.69
CA GLY A 46 -9.47 -11.25 4.69
C GLY A 46 -8.28 -10.59 5.36
N ILE A 47 -7.65 -11.35 6.27
CA ILE A 47 -6.37 -11.04 6.93
C ILE A 47 -5.46 -12.28 6.83
N PRO A 48 -4.94 -12.61 5.66
CA PRO A 48 -4.14 -13.81 5.46
C PRO A 48 -2.73 -13.66 6.05
N ILE A 49 -2.36 -14.50 6.99
CA ILE A 49 -1.05 -14.47 7.68
C ILE A 49 0.13 -14.60 6.71
N LYS A 50 -0.04 -15.35 5.62
CA LYS A 50 1.00 -15.49 4.58
C LYS A 50 1.55 -14.15 4.06
N ASN A 51 0.72 -13.12 3.97
CA ASN A 51 1.13 -11.79 3.52
C ASN A 51 1.81 -10.99 4.65
N GLY A 52 1.37 -11.19 5.89
CA GLY A 52 1.94 -10.54 7.08
C GLY A 52 3.35 -11.01 7.45
N GLN A 53 3.92 -11.97 6.72
CA GLN A 53 5.31 -12.41 6.88
C GLN A 53 6.33 -11.53 6.15
N ILE A 54 5.88 -10.49 5.48
CA ILE A 54 6.73 -9.62 4.66
C ILE A 54 6.69 -8.20 5.21
N SER A 55 7.88 -7.58 5.37
CA SER A 55 8.06 -6.14 5.52
C SER A 55 8.87 -5.63 4.34
N GLN A 56 8.35 -4.64 3.63
CA GLN A 56 8.99 -4.08 2.43
C GLN A 56 10.33 -3.44 2.79
N GLY A 57 11.43 -4.07 2.38
CA GLY A 57 12.80 -3.61 2.65
C GLY A 57 13.25 -3.76 4.10
N GLY A 58 12.51 -4.49 4.93
CA GLY A 58 12.79 -4.66 6.34
C GLY A 58 12.93 -6.12 6.78
N THR A 59 13.29 -6.30 8.05
CA THR A 59 13.51 -7.58 8.73
C THR A 59 12.69 -7.75 9.99
N GLY A 60 11.62 -6.96 10.15
CA GLY A 60 10.84 -6.89 11.39
C GLY A 60 10.30 -8.22 11.89
N ASN A 61 9.88 -8.24 13.13
CA ASN A 61 9.24 -9.40 13.74
C ASN A 61 7.90 -9.69 13.06
N HIS A 62 7.57 -10.97 12.91
CA HIS A 62 6.28 -11.43 12.37
C HIS A 62 5.24 -11.48 13.49
N TYR A 63 4.57 -10.38 13.77
CA TYR A 63 3.65 -10.26 14.91
C TYR A 63 2.16 -10.27 14.53
N GLN A 64 1.81 -10.41 13.25
CA GLN A 64 0.40 -10.35 12.82
C GLN A 64 -0.44 -11.48 13.39
N GLN A 65 0.07 -12.72 13.39
CA GLN A 65 -0.64 -13.87 13.94
C GLN A 65 -0.86 -13.71 15.45
N GLU A 66 0.19 -13.32 16.19
CA GLU A 66 0.11 -13.09 17.62
C GLU A 66 -0.91 -12.00 17.96
N ASN A 67 -0.90 -10.87 17.24
CA ASN A 67 -1.86 -9.80 17.44
C ASN A 67 -3.31 -10.24 17.18
N LEU A 68 -3.57 -11.07 16.16
CA LEU A 68 -4.91 -11.60 15.90
C LEU A 68 -5.39 -12.52 17.02
N ILE A 69 -4.51 -13.41 17.51
CA ILE A 69 -4.82 -14.30 18.63
C ILE A 69 -5.11 -13.51 19.91
N GLU A 70 -4.29 -12.51 20.22
CA GLU A 70 -4.48 -11.65 21.39
C GLU A 70 -5.76 -10.81 21.27
N ALA A 71 -6.02 -10.23 20.10
CA ALA A 71 -7.25 -9.48 19.82
C ALA A 71 -8.51 -10.35 19.99
N SER A 72 -8.45 -11.62 19.57
CA SER A 72 -9.53 -12.57 19.82
C SER A 72 -9.74 -12.83 21.30
N LYS A 73 -8.65 -12.98 22.08
CA LYS A 73 -8.73 -13.15 23.54
C LYS A 73 -9.30 -11.93 24.26
N SER A 74 -9.15 -10.71 23.70
CA SER A 74 -9.77 -9.49 24.21
C SER A 74 -11.29 -9.42 23.91
N GLY A 75 -11.85 -10.42 23.27
CA GLY A 75 -13.29 -10.55 23.00
C GLY A 75 -13.76 -9.81 21.74
N ILE A 76 -12.85 -9.52 20.81
CA ILE A 76 -13.21 -8.96 19.51
C ILE A 76 -13.93 -10.00 18.66
N GLU A 77 -15.09 -9.64 18.11
CA GLU A 77 -15.82 -10.41 17.12
C GLU A 77 -15.22 -10.14 15.73
N PHE A 78 -14.53 -11.14 15.16
CA PHE A 78 -14.02 -11.06 13.81
C PHE A 78 -15.05 -11.53 12.79
N ILE A 79 -15.23 -10.75 11.72
CA ILE A 79 -16.09 -11.06 10.58
C ILE A 79 -15.22 -10.97 9.31
N ASN A 80 -15.13 -12.06 8.57
CA ASN A 80 -14.32 -12.14 7.36
C ASN A 80 -15.20 -12.26 6.11
N VAL A 81 -15.29 -11.19 5.34
CA VAL A 81 -15.94 -11.14 4.03
C VAL A 81 -14.87 -11.46 2.98
N SER A 82 -14.84 -12.71 2.53
CA SER A 82 -13.88 -13.20 1.54
C SER A 82 -14.42 -14.42 0.83
N PRO A 83 -14.12 -14.63 -0.47
CA PRO A 83 -14.47 -15.85 -1.17
C PRO A 83 -13.75 -17.09 -0.60
N LEU A 84 -12.64 -16.91 0.11
CA LEU A 84 -11.85 -17.99 0.69
C LEU A 84 -11.89 -17.94 2.23
N LYS A 85 -12.31 -19.05 2.85
CA LYS A 85 -12.27 -19.18 4.31
C LYS A 85 -10.84 -19.07 4.86
N SER A 86 -9.86 -19.60 4.13
CA SER A 86 -8.44 -19.58 4.49
C SER A 86 -7.76 -18.20 4.42
N ASP A 87 -8.48 -17.15 4.03
CA ASP A 87 -8.01 -15.75 4.13
C ASP A 87 -8.11 -15.20 5.57
N PHE A 88 -8.37 -16.09 6.53
CA PHE A 88 -8.28 -15.83 7.97
C PHE A 88 -7.63 -17.02 8.67
N ILE A 89 -7.01 -16.81 9.85
CA ILE A 89 -6.33 -17.89 10.57
C ILE A 89 -7.32 -18.81 11.27
N ASP A 90 -7.03 -20.12 11.26
CA ASP A 90 -7.89 -21.14 11.88
C ASP A 90 -7.89 -21.07 13.43
N ASP A 91 -6.82 -20.53 14.04
CA ASP A 91 -6.66 -20.41 15.49
C ASP A 91 -7.60 -19.37 16.13
N VAL A 92 -8.28 -18.55 15.33
CA VAL A 92 -9.18 -17.50 15.80
C VAL A 92 -10.59 -17.73 15.28
N LYS A 93 -11.56 -17.73 16.21
CA LYS A 93 -12.98 -17.78 15.83
C LYS A 93 -13.36 -16.58 14.97
N CYS A 94 -13.86 -16.82 13.78
CA CYS A 94 -14.27 -15.80 12.83
C CYS A 94 -15.61 -16.18 12.18
N ASP A 95 -16.50 -15.22 12.03
CA ASP A 95 -17.72 -15.35 11.22
C ASP A 95 -17.34 -15.15 9.75
N TRP A 96 -17.28 -16.23 9.00
CA TRP A 96 -16.92 -16.19 7.58
C TRP A 96 -18.14 -16.01 6.70
N ILE A 97 -18.10 -14.96 5.88
CA ILE A 97 -19.12 -14.60 4.91
C ILE A 97 -18.52 -14.80 3.50
N ALA A 98 -18.98 -15.83 2.82
CA ALA A 98 -18.52 -16.22 1.49
C ALA A 98 -19.13 -15.33 0.41
N ALA A 99 -18.66 -14.08 0.30
CA ALA A 99 -19.11 -13.15 -0.71
C ALA A 99 -18.63 -13.57 -2.10
N ARG A 100 -19.47 -13.34 -3.12
CA ARG A 100 -19.05 -13.47 -4.52
C ARG A 100 -17.90 -12.50 -4.81
N PRO A 101 -16.81 -12.93 -5.48
CA PRO A 101 -15.70 -12.04 -5.82
C PRO A 101 -16.15 -10.78 -6.57
N ASN A 102 -15.52 -9.64 -6.31
CA ASN A 102 -15.80 -8.32 -6.91
C ASN A 102 -17.19 -7.76 -6.60
N THR A 103 -17.76 -8.10 -5.43
CA THR A 103 -19.06 -7.57 -5.01
C THR A 103 -19.02 -6.83 -3.67
N ASP A 104 -17.82 -6.56 -3.15
CA ASP A 104 -17.60 -5.90 -1.86
C ASP A 104 -18.30 -4.55 -1.77
N THR A 105 -18.21 -3.74 -2.84
CA THR A 105 -18.86 -2.44 -2.92
C THR A 105 -20.38 -2.55 -2.82
N ALA A 106 -20.99 -3.53 -3.49
CA ALA A 106 -22.45 -3.74 -3.42
C ALA A 106 -22.88 -4.14 -2.00
N LEU A 107 -22.10 -4.99 -1.32
CA LEU A 107 -22.33 -5.33 0.09
C LEU A 107 -22.26 -4.10 0.99
N MET A 108 -21.23 -3.27 0.82
CA MET A 108 -21.07 -2.03 1.58
C MET A 108 -22.22 -1.04 1.32
N LEU A 109 -22.69 -0.92 0.09
CA LEU A 109 -23.87 -0.12 -0.27
C LEU A 109 -25.13 -0.61 0.42
N GLY A 110 -25.37 -1.93 0.46
CA GLY A 110 -26.52 -2.51 1.20
C GLY A 110 -26.47 -2.24 2.70
N ILE A 111 -25.27 -2.29 3.29
CA ILE A 111 -25.05 -1.91 4.70
C ILE A 111 -25.31 -0.41 4.87
N ALA A 112 -24.77 0.45 4.01
CA ALA A 112 -24.95 1.90 4.06
C ALA A 112 -26.41 2.32 3.92
N HIS A 113 -27.15 1.70 2.98
CA HIS A 113 -28.58 1.94 2.84
C HIS A 113 -29.35 1.61 4.12
N THR A 114 -29.06 0.46 4.74
CA THR A 114 -29.68 0.07 6.02
C THR A 114 -29.35 1.08 7.13
N LEU A 115 -28.06 1.48 7.26
CA LEU A 115 -27.66 2.51 8.23
C LEU A 115 -28.44 3.82 8.05
N HIS A 116 -28.65 4.23 6.83
CA HIS A 116 -29.34 5.48 6.54
C HIS A 116 -30.84 5.40 6.84
N VAL A 117 -31.55 4.40 6.25
CA VAL A 117 -33.03 4.32 6.35
C VAL A 117 -33.51 3.95 7.75
N GLU A 118 -32.71 3.24 8.53
CA GLU A 118 -33.03 2.89 9.91
C GLU A 118 -32.53 3.94 10.93
N GLY A 119 -31.94 5.06 10.44
CA GLY A 119 -31.48 6.16 11.30
C GLY A 119 -30.28 5.83 12.18
N LEU A 120 -29.46 4.87 11.76
CA LEU A 120 -28.27 4.38 12.47
C LEU A 120 -26.99 5.15 12.13
N SER A 121 -27.02 6.03 11.12
CA SER A 121 -25.89 6.84 10.72
C SER A 121 -25.61 7.98 11.70
N ASP A 122 -24.34 8.25 11.97
CA ASP A 122 -23.88 9.41 12.74
C ASP A 122 -23.95 10.68 11.88
N LYS A 123 -25.07 11.40 11.97
CA LYS A 123 -25.32 12.62 11.19
C LYS A 123 -24.40 13.77 11.57
N GLU A 124 -23.99 13.86 12.84
CA GLU A 124 -23.10 14.93 13.31
C GLU A 124 -21.68 14.70 12.76
N PHE A 125 -21.21 13.45 12.73
CA PHE A 125 -19.93 13.12 12.11
C PHE A 125 -19.94 13.48 10.61
N LEU A 126 -20.96 13.03 9.87
CA LEU A 126 -21.09 13.30 8.44
C LEU A 126 -21.08 14.81 8.17
N LYS A 127 -21.86 15.60 8.90
CA LYS A 127 -21.91 17.06 8.74
C LYS A 127 -20.59 17.75 9.05
N LYS A 128 -19.89 17.33 10.10
CA LYS A 128 -18.68 18.00 10.59
C LYS A 128 -17.44 17.63 9.78
N TYR A 129 -17.28 16.36 9.42
CA TYR A 129 -16.02 15.82 8.92
C TYR A 129 -16.03 15.39 7.46
N THR A 130 -17.19 15.41 6.79
CA THR A 130 -17.29 15.00 5.38
C THR A 130 -17.83 16.11 4.51
N GLU A 131 -17.61 15.96 3.21
CA GLU A 131 -18.19 16.79 2.14
C GLU A 131 -18.74 15.88 1.04
N GLY A 132 -19.93 16.18 0.48
CA GLY A 132 -20.50 15.47 -0.65
C GLY A 132 -21.48 14.34 -0.30
N PHE A 133 -21.72 14.05 0.98
CA PHE A 133 -22.66 12.99 1.37
C PHE A 133 -24.07 13.21 0.80
N GLU A 134 -24.53 14.45 0.73
CA GLU A 134 -25.80 14.82 0.13
C GLU A 134 -25.90 14.54 -1.38
N LYS A 135 -24.77 14.45 -2.08
CA LYS A 135 -24.69 14.06 -3.49
C LYS A 135 -24.71 12.55 -3.68
N PHE A 136 -24.12 11.83 -2.73
CA PHE A 136 -24.11 10.37 -2.71
C PHE A 136 -25.50 9.78 -2.36
N LEU A 137 -26.22 10.42 -1.45
CA LEU A 137 -27.47 9.91 -0.90
C LEU A 137 -28.56 9.62 -1.95
N PRO A 138 -28.81 10.47 -2.96
CA PRO A 138 -29.76 10.17 -4.04
C PRO A 138 -29.41 8.90 -4.83
N TYR A 139 -28.12 8.62 -5.04
CA TYR A 139 -27.68 7.37 -5.66
C TYR A 139 -27.97 6.16 -4.76
N LEU A 140 -27.67 6.25 -3.48
CA LEU A 140 -27.92 5.19 -2.50
C LEU A 140 -29.40 4.83 -2.42
N LEU A 141 -30.26 5.85 -2.47
CA LEU A 141 -31.73 5.71 -2.40
C LEU A 141 -32.39 5.34 -3.74
N GLY A 142 -31.63 5.29 -4.84
CA GLY A 142 -32.11 4.97 -6.17
C GLY A 142 -32.84 6.12 -6.88
N GLU A 143 -32.66 7.36 -6.44
CA GLU A 143 -33.27 8.53 -7.03
C GLU A 143 -32.61 8.94 -8.34
N THR A 144 -31.32 8.58 -8.52
CA THR A 144 -30.53 8.92 -9.72
C THR A 144 -30.68 7.90 -10.85
N ASP A 145 -30.84 6.63 -10.55
CA ASP A 145 -30.83 5.52 -11.52
C ASP A 145 -32.06 4.57 -11.41
N GLY A 146 -33.00 4.87 -10.54
CA GLY A 146 -34.18 4.05 -10.29
C GLY A 146 -33.94 2.77 -9.50
N ILE A 147 -32.73 2.53 -9.01
CA ILE A 147 -32.34 1.30 -8.34
C ILE A 147 -31.89 1.59 -6.89
N LYS A 148 -32.72 1.20 -5.91
CA LYS A 148 -32.34 1.29 -4.50
C LYS A 148 -31.20 0.32 -4.19
N LYS A 149 -30.16 0.79 -3.53
CA LYS A 149 -29.00 -0.03 -3.13
C LYS A 149 -29.25 -0.70 -1.79
N ASP A 150 -30.47 -1.23 -1.60
CA ASP A 150 -30.88 -1.83 -0.34
C ASP A 150 -30.28 -3.25 -0.09
N ALA A 151 -30.58 -3.83 1.06
CA ALA A 151 -30.06 -5.15 1.42
C ALA A 151 -30.53 -6.25 0.45
N SER A 152 -31.71 -6.13 -0.14
CA SER A 152 -32.25 -7.10 -1.11
C SER A 152 -31.50 -7.03 -2.45
N TRP A 153 -31.26 -5.82 -2.95
CA TRP A 153 -30.44 -5.60 -4.14
C TRP A 153 -29.00 -6.12 -3.94
N ALA A 154 -28.38 -5.80 -2.81
CA ALA A 154 -27.02 -6.27 -2.51
C ALA A 154 -26.96 -7.80 -2.38
N ALA A 155 -27.98 -8.42 -1.80
CA ALA A 155 -28.08 -9.86 -1.61
C ALA A 155 -28.01 -10.65 -2.94
N GLU A 156 -28.70 -10.19 -3.95
CA GLU A 156 -28.71 -10.80 -5.31
C GLU A 156 -27.30 -10.74 -5.95
N ILE A 157 -26.58 -9.63 -5.75
CA ILE A 157 -25.26 -9.42 -6.30
C ILE A 157 -24.22 -10.23 -5.54
N CYS A 158 -24.22 -10.14 -4.18
CA CYS A 158 -23.17 -10.70 -3.32
C CYS A 158 -23.38 -12.17 -2.97
N ASN A 159 -24.58 -12.71 -3.18
CA ASN A 159 -24.99 -14.04 -2.70
C ASN A 159 -24.94 -14.17 -1.17
N ILE A 160 -25.39 -13.12 -0.48
CA ILE A 160 -25.46 -13.03 0.99
C ILE A 160 -26.89 -12.64 1.34
N SER A 161 -27.50 -13.26 2.36
CA SER A 161 -28.90 -12.96 2.68
C SER A 161 -29.11 -11.49 3.11
N PRO A 162 -30.29 -10.89 2.79
CA PRO A 162 -30.60 -9.52 3.21
C PRO A 162 -30.57 -9.33 4.73
N GLU A 163 -30.94 -10.36 5.49
CA GLU A 163 -30.93 -10.37 6.96
C GLU A 163 -29.50 -10.24 7.47
N LYS A 164 -28.54 -10.95 6.84
CA LYS A 164 -27.11 -10.87 7.22
C LYS A 164 -26.54 -9.48 6.91
N ILE A 165 -26.93 -8.87 5.80
CA ILE A 165 -26.51 -7.50 5.44
C ILE A 165 -27.00 -6.49 6.48
N LYS A 166 -28.28 -6.59 6.89
CA LYS A 166 -28.86 -5.75 7.94
C LYS A 166 -28.19 -6.00 9.30
N GLU A 167 -27.95 -7.27 9.65
CA GLU A 167 -27.21 -7.64 10.87
C GLU A 167 -25.84 -6.95 10.94
N LEU A 168 -25.10 -6.90 9.82
CA LEU A 168 -23.82 -6.19 9.74
C LEU A 168 -23.98 -4.69 10.02
N ALA A 169 -25.00 -4.04 9.44
CA ALA A 169 -25.27 -2.62 9.70
C ALA A 169 -25.52 -2.35 11.18
N HIS A 170 -26.37 -3.15 11.81
CA HIS A 170 -26.66 -3.04 13.25
C HIS A 170 -25.43 -3.28 14.13
N LYS A 171 -24.60 -4.28 13.80
CA LYS A 171 -23.37 -4.55 14.55
C LYS A 171 -22.38 -3.40 14.45
N LEU A 172 -22.15 -2.87 13.26
CA LEU A 172 -21.20 -1.78 13.02
C LEU A 172 -21.60 -0.48 13.70
N SER A 173 -22.90 -0.14 13.72
CA SER A 173 -23.40 1.09 14.34
C SER A 173 -23.49 1.02 15.87
N SER A 174 -23.75 -0.17 16.44
CA SER A 174 -23.99 -0.33 17.88
C SER A 174 -22.73 -0.63 18.70
N LYS A 175 -21.61 -0.97 18.05
CA LYS A 175 -20.37 -1.38 18.73
C LYS A 175 -19.18 -0.57 18.21
N ARG A 176 -18.07 -0.54 18.99
CA ARG A 176 -16.79 -0.03 18.50
C ARG A 176 -16.30 -0.93 17.38
N SER A 177 -16.22 -0.40 16.16
CA SER A 177 -16.00 -1.18 14.94
C SER A 177 -14.81 -0.69 14.13
N MET A 178 -13.98 -1.63 13.70
CA MET A 178 -12.88 -1.43 12.73
C MET A 178 -13.23 -2.11 11.42
N ILE A 179 -13.09 -1.40 10.30
CA ILE A 179 -13.27 -1.93 8.94
C ILE A 179 -11.89 -2.07 8.30
N SER A 180 -11.47 -3.29 7.98
CA SER A 180 -10.20 -3.57 7.32
C SER A 180 -10.42 -3.88 5.84
N LEU A 181 -9.58 -3.27 4.99
CA LEU A 181 -9.60 -3.45 3.54
C LEU A 181 -8.35 -4.15 3.07
N SER A 182 -8.46 -5.35 2.54
CA SER A 182 -7.31 -6.02 1.93
C SER A 182 -6.87 -5.30 0.65
N TRP A 183 -5.57 -5.27 0.38
CA TRP A 183 -5.04 -4.71 -0.88
C TRP A 183 -5.49 -5.48 -2.11
N SER A 184 -5.90 -6.74 -1.95
CA SER A 184 -6.44 -7.55 -3.05
C SER A 184 -7.66 -6.92 -3.72
N LEU A 185 -8.46 -6.14 -2.99
CA LEU A 185 -9.65 -5.47 -3.50
C LEU A 185 -9.34 -4.44 -4.60
N THR A 186 -8.12 -3.90 -4.64
CA THR A 186 -7.71 -2.98 -5.72
C THR A 186 -7.41 -3.68 -7.04
N ARG A 187 -7.23 -5.02 -7.03
CA ARG A 187 -6.80 -5.82 -8.18
C ARG A 187 -7.96 -6.49 -8.92
N GLN A 188 -9.10 -5.86 -8.89
CA GLN A 188 -10.33 -6.31 -9.56
C GLN A 188 -10.87 -5.20 -10.45
N ASP A 189 -11.90 -5.48 -11.23
CA ASP A 189 -12.60 -4.47 -12.01
C ASP A 189 -13.20 -3.41 -11.09
N HIS A 190 -12.97 -2.13 -11.39
CA HIS A 190 -13.31 -1.01 -10.51
C HIS A 190 -12.77 -1.12 -9.08
N GLY A 191 -11.52 -1.57 -8.94
CA GLY A 191 -10.88 -1.80 -7.64
C GLY A 191 -10.68 -0.54 -6.78
N GLU A 192 -10.90 0.65 -7.31
CA GLU A 192 -10.97 1.92 -6.57
C GLU A 192 -12.24 2.03 -5.71
N GLN A 193 -13.35 1.44 -6.13
CA GLN A 193 -14.66 1.59 -5.48
C GLN A 193 -14.73 1.02 -4.06
N PRO A 194 -14.21 -0.18 -3.75
CA PRO A 194 -14.24 -0.70 -2.39
C PRO A 194 -13.57 0.19 -1.36
N PHE A 195 -12.48 0.86 -1.74
CA PHE A 195 -11.74 1.76 -0.85
C PHE A 195 -12.53 3.03 -0.57
N TRP A 196 -13.13 3.64 -1.60
CA TRP A 196 -13.98 4.81 -1.43
C TRP A 196 -15.20 4.48 -0.57
N MET A 197 -15.91 3.40 -0.92
CA MET A 197 -17.13 3.00 -0.23
C MET A 197 -16.88 2.64 1.25
N ALA A 198 -15.75 2.02 1.58
CA ALA A 198 -15.44 1.68 2.97
C ALA A 198 -15.12 2.92 3.83
N ILE A 199 -14.44 3.92 3.27
CA ILE A 199 -14.20 5.19 3.95
C ILE A 199 -15.53 5.89 4.23
N MET A 200 -16.42 5.89 3.23
CA MET A 200 -17.76 6.45 3.39
C MET A 200 -18.57 5.67 4.44
N LEU A 201 -18.54 4.33 4.42
CA LEU A 201 -19.21 3.49 5.43
C LEU A 201 -18.67 3.76 6.84
N ALA A 202 -17.34 3.87 6.99
CA ALA A 202 -16.71 4.24 8.27
C ALA A 202 -17.11 5.65 8.73
N SER A 203 -17.31 6.58 7.79
CA SER A 203 -17.83 7.93 8.09
C SER A 203 -19.27 7.87 8.56
N MET A 204 -20.12 7.02 7.96
CA MET A 204 -21.52 6.86 8.38
C MET A 204 -21.66 6.31 9.80
N ILE A 205 -20.75 5.46 10.26
CA ILE A 205 -20.76 4.96 11.65
C ILE A 205 -20.06 5.91 12.63
N GLY A 206 -19.43 6.99 12.17
CA GLY A 206 -18.89 8.06 13.02
C GLY A 206 -17.70 7.66 13.91
N GLN A 207 -16.90 6.65 13.52
CA GLN A 207 -15.88 6.10 14.41
C GLN A 207 -14.43 6.33 13.93
N ILE A 208 -14.23 7.07 12.85
CA ILE A 208 -12.89 7.43 12.34
C ILE A 208 -12.17 8.29 13.37
N GLY A 209 -10.87 8.02 13.60
CA GLY A 209 -10.03 8.73 14.56
C GLY A 209 -10.26 8.36 16.03
N LEU A 210 -11.23 7.50 16.34
CA LEU A 210 -11.47 7.02 17.69
C LEU A 210 -10.63 5.77 17.99
N PRO A 211 -10.21 5.56 19.26
CA PRO A 211 -9.49 4.35 19.65
C PRO A 211 -10.22 3.07 19.22
N GLY A 212 -9.54 2.21 18.47
CA GLY A 212 -10.05 0.94 17.98
C GLY A 212 -11.20 1.01 16.98
N GLY A 213 -11.53 2.19 16.44
CA GLY A 213 -12.63 2.40 15.50
C GLY A 213 -12.16 2.91 14.14
N GLY A 214 -13.08 3.03 13.18
CA GLY A 214 -12.86 3.56 11.85
C GLY A 214 -12.52 2.50 10.82
N PHE A 215 -11.49 2.75 10.02
CA PHE A 215 -11.06 1.85 8.95
C PHE A 215 -9.54 1.72 8.91
N GLY A 216 -9.04 0.74 8.14
CA GLY A 216 -7.61 0.56 7.92
C GLY A 216 -7.30 -0.13 6.59
N PHE A 217 -6.13 0.17 6.04
CA PHE A 217 -5.70 -0.25 4.72
C PHE A 217 -4.89 -1.54 4.76
N GLY A 218 -5.58 -2.67 5.05
CA GLY A 218 -5.02 -3.99 4.84
C GLY A 218 -4.16 -4.53 5.98
N TYR A 219 -4.75 -4.67 7.16
CA TYR A 219 -4.12 -5.44 8.23
C TYR A 219 -3.68 -6.81 7.70
N SER A 220 -2.43 -7.17 7.96
CA SER A 220 -1.76 -8.37 7.40
C SER A 220 -1.52 -8.37 5.87
N ALA A 221 -1.81 -7.31 5.13
CA ALA A 221 -1.36 -7.19 3.74
C ALA A 221 0.18 -7.14 3.64
N THR A 222 0.81 -6.57 4.63
CA THR A 222 2.24 -6.66 4.97
C THR A 222 2.37 -6.64 6.49
N ASN A 223 3.56 -6.99 7.00
CA ASN A 223 3.76 -7.09 8.45
C ASN A 223 3.61 -5.75 9.20
N PHE A 224 3.92 -4.61 8.58
CA PHE A 224 3.96 -3.32 9.28
C PHE A 224 2.59 -2.71 9.60
N ILE A 225 1.51 -3.08 8.87
CA ILE A 225 0.18 -2.48 9.08
C ILE A 225 -0.34 -2.77 10.48
N GLY A 226 -0.69 -1.71 11.20
CA GLY A 226 -1.10 -1.80 12.60
C GLY A 226 0.05 -2.00 13.58
N GLY A 227 1.30 -1.98 13.09
CA GLY A 227 2.47 -1.98 13.95
C GLY A 227 2.60 -0.66 14.73
N GLN A 228 3.18 -0.76 15.92
CA GLN A 228 3.52 0.39 16.75
C GLN A 228 5.03 0.54 16.78
N PHE A 229 5.57 1.34 15.87
CA PHE A 229 7.00 1.62 15.75
C PHE A 229 7.25 3.05 15.32
N THR A 230 8.41 3.58 15.70
CA THR A 230 8.84 4.91 15.27
C THR A 230 9.35 4.85 13.83
N ILE A 231 8.86 5.75 12.98
CA ILE A 231 9.33 5.88 11.60
C ILE A 231 10.64 6.66 11.60
N LEU A 232 11.71 6.03 11.11
CA LEU A 232 12.99 6.70 10.88
C LEU A 232 12.90 7.56 9.61
N PRO A 233 13.17 8.87 9.67
CA PRO A 233 13.16 9.74 8.49
C PRO A 233 14.42 9.53 7.65
N GLY A 234 14.52 8.39 6.96
CA GLY A 234 15.66 8.02 6.14
C GLY A 234 15.96 9.03 5.04
N ALA A 235 17.24 9.22 4.73
CA ALA A 235 17.66 10.01 3.60
C ALA A 235 17.47 9.25 2.29
N ALA A 236 17.29 9.97 1.20
CA ALA A 236 17.33 9.47 -0.18
C ALA A 236 18.60 9.96 -0.86
N PHE A 237 19.09 9.20 -1.85
CA PHE A 237 20.16 9.69 -2.71
C PHE A 237 19.74 10.96 -3.45
N PRO A 238 20.68 11.85 -3.77
CA PRO A 238 20.40 13.03 -4.59
C PRO A 238 19.75 12.61 -5.92
N GLN A 239 18.72 13.33 -6.31
CA GLN A 239 18.04 13.13 -7.59
C GLN A 239 18.02 14.45 -8.34
N THR A 240 18.41 14.43 -9.59
CA THR A 240 18.23 15.57 -10.49
C THR A 240 16.76 15.70 -10.86
N LYS A 241 16.36 16.88 -11.33
CA LYS A 241 15.02 17.09 -11.87
C LYS A 241 14.83 16.22 -13.12
N ASN A 242 13.80 15.40 -13.14
CA ASN A 242 13.38 14.71 -14.35
C ASN A 242 12.62 15.72 -15.26
N GLU A 243 13.18 16.00 -16.44
CA GLU A 243 12.54 16.90 -17.41
C GLU A 243 11.37 16.23 -18.15
N ILE A 244 11.27 14.89 -18.07
CA ILE A 244 10.17 14.14 -18.67
C ILE A 244 9.01 14.12 -17.69
N GLU A 245 7.96 14.88 -17.97
CA GLU A 245 6.77 14.96 -17.14
C GLU A 245 5.80 13.79 -17.36
N ASN A 246 5.82 13.18 -18.55
CA ASN A 246 4.99 12.04 -18.87
C ASN A 246 5.42 10.80 -18.07
N PHE A 247 4.44 10.02 -17.66
CA PHE A 247 4.68 8.73 -17.04
C PHE A 247 3.74 7.67 -17.60
N ILE A 248 4.14 6.41 -17.47
CA ILE A 248 3.31 5.28 -17.87
C ILE A 248 2.93 4.50 -16.62
N PRO A 249 1.65 4.25 -16.34
CA PRO A 249 1.24 3.32 -15.29
C PRO A 249 1.83 1.93 -15.55
N VAL A 250 2.30 1.26 -14.51
CA VAL A 250 2.96 -0.06 -14.64
C VAL A 250 2.09 -1.09 -15.36
N ALA A 251 0.78 -1.02 -15.20
CA ALA A 251 -0.16 -1.92 -15.87
C ALA A 251 -0.26 -1.72 -17.39
N ARG A 252 0.24 -0.60 -17.93
CA ARG A 252 0.13 -0.23 -19.35
C ARG A 252 1.42 -0.44 -20.15
N ILE A 253 2.38 -1.20 -19.66
CA ILE A 253 3.65 -1.44 -20.38
C ILE A 253 3.41 -2.17 -21.70
N SER A 254 2.47 -3.12 -21.77
CA SER A 254 2.11 -3.76 -23.04
C SER A 254 1.49 -2.77 -24.03
N ASP A 255 0.63 -1.86 -23.56
CA ASP A 255 0.04 -0.82 -24.42
C ASP A 255 1.09 0.15 -24.90
N LEU A 256 1.97 0.63 -24.01
CA LEU A 256 3.12 1.48 -24.35
C LEU A 256 3.91 0.94 -25.54
N LEU A 257 4.23 -0.34 -25.51
CA LEU A 257 5.09 -0.95 -26.55
C LEU A 257 4.34 -1.30 -27.85
N LEU A 258 3.02 -1.59 -27.75
CA LEU A 258 2.20 -1.97 -28.91
C LEU A 258 1.59 -0.78 -29.63
N HIS A 259 1.39 0.34 -28.96
CA HIS A 259 0.59 1.47 -29.45
C HIS A 259 1.31 2.82 -29.33
N PRO A 260 2.56 2.97 -29.86
CA PRO A 260 3.26 4.25 -29.82
C PRO A 260 2.45 5.34 -30.53
N GLY A 261 2.38 6.54 -29.91
CA GLY A 261 1.61 7.68 -30.40
C GLY A 261 0.11 7.66 -30.04
N GLU A 262 -0.42 6.57 -29.48
CA GLU A 262 -1.79 6.55 -28.99
C GLU A 262 -1.91 7.28 -27.65
N LYS A 263 -3.08 7.94 -27.43
CA LYS A 263 -3.38 8.63 -26.19
C LYS A 263 -4.10 7.69 -25.21
N PHE A 264 -3.88 7.93 -23.92
CA PHE A 264 -4.60 7.29 -22.84
C PHE A 264 -4.90 8.27 -21.72
N ASP A 265 -6.02 8.08 -21.07
CA ASP A 265 -6.41 8.88 -19.92
C ASP A 265 -6.05 8.18 -18.61
N PHE A 266 -5.58 8.97 -17.65
CA PHE A 266 -5.28 8.52 -16.31
C PHE A 266 -5.41 9.66 -15.32
N ASP A 267 -6.20 9.47 -14.26
CA ASP A 267 -6.40 10.42 -13.15
C ASP A 267 -6.73 11.85 -13.65
N GLY A 268 -7.72 11.94 -14.55
CA GLY A 268 -8.24 13.19 -15.11
C GLY A 268 -7.30 13.90 -16.11
N LYS A 269 -6.20 13.25 -16.53
CA LYS A 269 -5.25 13.79 -17.51
C LYS A 269 -5.06 12.84 -18.68
N SER A 270 -4.79 13.41 -19.85
CA SER A 270 -4.46 12.64 -21.05
C SER A 270 -2.96 12.61 -21.30
N TYR A 271 -2.45 11.44 -21.59
CA TYR A 271 -1.03 11.15 -21.88
C TYR A 271 -0.90 10.46 -23.23
N GLU A 272 0.32 10.39 -23.77
CA GLU A 272 0.62 9.75 -25.03
C GLU A 272 1.75 8.74 -24.86
N TYR A 273 1.65 7.56 -25.47
CA TYR A 273 2.71 6.55 -25.44
C TYR A 273 3.88 6.96 -26.33
N PRO A 274 5.11 7.08 -25.80
CA PRO A 274 6.28 7.32 -26.61
C PRO A 274 6.64 6.10 -27.46
N ASP A 275 7.32 6.32 -28.59
CA ASP A 275 7.92 5.26 -29.39
C ASP A 275 9.20 4.75 -28.69
N THR A 276 9.07 3.68 -27.92
CA THR A 276 10.13 3.13 -27.07
C THR A 276 11.04 2.20 -27.87
N LYS A 277 12.29 2.61 -28.11
CA LYS A 277 13.29 1.82 -28.84
C LYS A 277 14.15 0.95 -27.94
N VAL A 278 14.42 1.39 -26.71
CA VAL A 278 15.27 0.66 -25.76
C VAL A 278 14.51 0.46 -24.46
N VAL A 279 14.47 -0.77 -23.97
CA VAL A 279 14.00 -1.11 -22.62
C VAL A 279 15.19 -1.52 -21.79
N TYR A 280 15.48 -0.77 -20.73
CA TYR A 280 16.46 -1.16 -19.72
C TYR A 280 15.74 -1.54 -18.43
N TRP A 281 15.86 -2.80 -18.03
CA TRP A 281 15.20 -3.33 -16.86
C TRP A 281 16.18 -3.71 -15.76
N ALA A 282 16.13 -3.01 -14.65
CA ALA A 282 16.94 -3.28 -13.47
C ALA A 282 16.01 -3.53 -12.26
N GLY A 283 16.05 -4.75 -11.74
CA GLY A 283 15.20 -5.19 -10.63
C GLY A 283 13.78 -5.60 -11.03
N GLY A 284 13.31 -6.70 -10.42
CA GLY A 284 12.01 -7.29 -10.72
C GLY A 284 11.96 -8.08 -12.04
N ASN A 285 10.81 -8.70 -12.32
CA ASN A 285 10.60 -9.49 -13.52
C ASN A 285 9.17 -9.26 -14.06
N PRO A 286 9.01 -8.55 -15.21
CA PRO A 286 7.69 -8.24 -15.75
C PRO A 286 6.86 -9.48 -16.07
N PHE A 287 7.50 -10.59 -16.47
CA PHE A 287 6.81 -11.83 -16.78
C PHE A 287 6.25 -12.59 -15.56
N HIS A 288 6.50 -12.09 -14.34
CA HIS A 288 5.89 -12.60 -13.10
C HIS A 288 4.87 -11.63 -12.50
N HIS A 289 4.80 -10.38 -13.00
CA HIS A 289 3.97 -9.34 -12.42
C HIS A 289 2.88 -8.83 -13.35
N HIS A 290 3.06 -8.92 -14.69
CA HIS A 290 2.10 -8.41 -15.65
C HIS A 290 0.94 -9.39 -15.90
N GLN A 291 -0.22 -8.80 -16.18
CA GLN A 291 -1.37 -9.49 -16.73
C GLN A 291 -1.15 -9.80 -18.22
N ASP A 292 -1.89 -10.75 -18.75
CA ASP A 292 -1.86 -11.14 -20.17
C ASP A 292 -0.43 -11.30 -20.71
N LEU A 293 0.26 -12.32 -20.20
CA LEU A 293 1.65 -12.59 -20.61
C LEU A 293 1.81 -12.85 -22.10
N ASN A 294 0.79 -13.40 -22.77
CA ASN A 294 0.84 -13.61 -24.22
C ASN A 294 0.87 -12.28 -24.98
N ARG A 295 0.13 -11.28 -24.49
CA ARG A 295 0.17 -9.92 -25.04
C ARG A 295 1.51 -9.24 -24.72
N LEU A 296 2.02 -9.40 -23.50
CA LEU A 296 3.32 -8.88 -23.10
C LEU A 296 4.45 -9.45 -23.96
N ILE A 297 4.44 -10.74 -24.27
CA ILE A 297 5.44 -11.36 -25.17
C ILE A 297 5.47 -10.66 -26.54
N LYS A 298 4.30 -10.41 -27.13
CA LYS A 298 4.19 -9.70 -28.42
C LYS A 298 4.66 -8.25 -28.31
N ALA A 299 4.37 -7.58 -27.19
CA ALA A 299 4.83 -6.23 -26.92
C ALA A 299 6.36 -6.18 -26.77
N TRP A 300 6.94 -7.21 -26.15
CA TRP A 300 8.37 -7.31 -25.89
C TRP A 300 9.24 -7.51 -27.15
N GLU A 301 8.62 -7.84 -28.27
CA GLU A 301 9.25 -7.94 -29.59
C GLU A 301 9.34 -6.59 -30.33
N LYS A 302 8.80 -5.50 -29.77
CA LYS A 302 8.75 -4.19 -30.43
C LYS A 302 9.98 -3.31 -30.24
N PRO A 303 10.58 -3.22 -29.03
CA PRO A 303 11.81 -2.46 -28.84
C PRO A 303 12.96 -3.02 -29.69
N ASP A 304 13.84 -2.13 -30.17
CA ASP A 304 15.03 -2.52 -30.90
C ASP A 304 16.04 -3.26 -30.01
N THR A 305 16.06 -2.95 -28.70
CA THR A 305 17.01 -3.54 -27.74
C THR A 305 16.39 -3.63 -26.36
N ILE A 306 16.55 -4.79 -25.74
CA ILE A 306 16.17 -5.04 -24.35
C ILE A 306 17.42 -5.40 -23.54
N ILE A 307 17.67 -4.62 -22.49
CA ILE A 307 18.79 -4.81 -21.57
C ILE A 307 18.24 -5.16 -20.19
N SER A 308 18.82 -6.13 -19.52
CA SER A 308 18.46 -6.44 -18.13
C SER A 308 19.69 -6.63 -17.23
N ASN A 309 19.59 -6.15 -15.99
CA ASN A 309 20.47 -6.55 -14.90
C ASN A 309 19.83 -7.74 -14.19
N GLU A 310 20.49 -8.90 -14.21
CA GLU A 310 19.94 -10.11 -13.60
C GLU A 310 21.03 -10.98 -12.96
N TRP A 311 20.66 -11.58 -11.85
CA TRP A 311 21.53 -12.49 -11.10
C TRP A 311 21.30 -13.96 -11.46
N CYS A 312 20.20 -14.27 -12.18
CA CYS A 312 19.89 -15.63 -12.64
C CYS A 312 19.13 -15.63 -13.97
N TRP A 313 19.13 -16.79 -14.65
CA TRP A 313 18.41 -16.97 -15.92
C TRP A 313 16.90 -17.16 -15.71
N ASN A 314 16.22 -16.09 -15.30
CA ASN A 314 14.77 -16.04 -15.22
C ASN A 314 14.11 -15.76 -16.58
N THR A 315 12.79 -15.54 -16.62
CA THR A 315 12.05 -15.31 -17.86
C THR A 315 12.44 -13.99 -18.53
N LEU A 316 12.76 -12.95 -17.77
CA LEU A 316 13.21 -11.66 -18.28
C LEU A 316 14.59 -11.81 -18.93
N ALA A 317 15.56 -12.39 -18.23
CA ALA A 317 16.91 -12.61 -18.78
C ALA A 317 16.89 -13.40 -20.09
N LYS A 318 16.04 -14.43 -20.19
CA LYS A 318 15.87 -15.25 -21.41
C LYS A 318 15.20 -14.51 -22.57
N ARG A 319 14.63 -13.31 -22.32
CA ARG A 319 13.96 -12.48 -23.32
C ARG A 319 14.61 -11.10 -23.46
N SER A 320 15.83 -10.97 -22.99
CA SER A 320 16.65 -9.77 -23.15
C SER A 320 17.72 -10.03 -24.20
N ASP A 321 18.06 -9.01 -25.00
CA ASP A 321 19.16 -9.05 -25.98
C ASP A 321 20.52 -8.97 -25.29
N ILE A 322 20.58 -8.19 -24.19
CA ILE A 322 21.78 -8.02 -23.38
C ILE A 322 21.45 -8.29 -21.92
N VAL A 323 22.16 -9.23 -21.31
CA VAL A 323 22.06 -9.53 -19.88
C VAL A 323 23.34 -9.13 -19.18
N LEU A 324 23.26 -8.21 -18.24
CA LEU A 324 24.39 -7.79 -17.41
C LEU A 324 24.27 -8.52 -16.08
N PRO A 325 25.22 -9.42 -15.74
CA PRO A 325 25.16 -10.18 -14.51
C PRO A 325 25.40 -9.26 -13.31
N CYS A 326 24.42 -9.22 -12.41
CA CYS A 326 24.49 -8.40 -11.21
C CYS A 326 24.68 -9.25 -9.94
N THR A 327 25.22 -8.60 -8.89
CA THR A 327 25.47 -9.24 -7.59
C THR A 327 24.17 -9.47 -6.81
N THR A 328 24.17 -10.54 -6.03
CA THR A 328 23.19 -10.77 -4.96
C THR A 328 23.53 -9.96 -3.71
N PRO A 329 22.59 -9.79 -2.75
CA PRO A 329 22.90 -9.14 -1.46
C PRO A 329 24.05 -9.78 -0.65
N LEU A 330 24.35 -11.07 -0.87
CA LEU A 330 25.46 -11.74 -0.20
C LEU A 330 26.84 -11.36 -0.76
N GLU A 331 26.87 -10.87 -1.97
CA GLU A 331 28.09 -10.55 -2.73
C GLU A 331 28.50 -9.07 -2.63
N ARG A 332 27.72 -8.23 -1.93
CA ARG A 332 28.01 -6.81 -1.72
C ARG A 332 27.71 -6.35 -0.30
N SER A 333 28.26 -5.20 0.07
CA SER A 333 27.88 -4.51 1.31
C SER A 333 26.79 -3.50 1.02
N ASP A 334 25.84 -3.34 1.99
CA ASP A 334 24.71 -2.42 1.84
C ASP A 334 24.14 -2.04 3.21
N ILE A 335 23.13 -1.19 3.24
CA ILE A 335 22.33 -0.86 4.43
C ILE A 335 20.89 -1.25 4.11
N MET A 336 20.30 -2.11 4.96
CA MET A 336 18.87 -2.39 4.89
C MET A 336 18.12 -1.52 5.89
N MET A 337 17.22 -0.70 5.38
CA MET A 337 16.40 0.23 6.15
C MET A 337 15.10 0.52 5.39
N THR A 338 14.02 0.64 6.13
CA THR A 338 12.72 1.07 5.59
C THR A 338 11.99 1.89 6.65
N PRO A 339 11.16 2.88 6.28
CA PRO A 339 10.33 3.59 7.25
C PRO A 339 9.22 2.70 7.86
N ARG A 340 9.06 1.47 7.39
CA ARG A 340 8.00 0.53 7.81
C ARG A 340 8.49 -0.62 8.68
N ASP A 341 9.70 -0.47 9.22
CA ASP A 341 10.32 -1.48 10.08
C ASP A 341 11.26 -0.77 11.06
N PRO A 342 11.24 -1.09 12.36
CA PRO A 342 12.09 -0.42 13.34
C PRO A 342 13.56 -0.87 13.31
N TYR A 343 13.91 -1.85 12.49
CA TYR A 343 15.26 -2.39 12.41
C TYR A 343 16.05 -1.77 11.27
N VAL A 344 17.31 -1.42 11.56
CA VAL A 344 18.29 -1.02 10.54
C VAL A 344 19.44 -2.02 10.59
N VAL A 345 19.77 -2.62 9.43
CA VAL A 345 20.75 -3.71 9.35
C VAL A 345 21.91 -3.33 8.45
N SER A 346 23.13 -3.52 8.96
CA SER A 346 24.36 -3.40 8.21
C SER A 346 24.63 -4.71 7.46
N MET A 347 24.31 -4.72 6.18
CA MET A 347 24.57 -5.86 5.33
C MET A 347 26.07 -5.87 4.96
N SER A 348 26.78 -6.90 5.36
CA SER A 348 28.18 -7.08 5.00
C SER A 348 28.30 -8.07 3.85
N LYS A 349 29.19 -7.81 2.92
CA LYS A 349 29.60 -8.77 1.91
C LYS A 349 30.10 -10.06 2.60
N ILE A 350 29.57 -11.22 2.17
CA ILE A 350 29.87 -12.52 2.75
C ILE A 350 30.70 -13.38 1.80
N ILE A 351 30.40 -13.29 0.49
CA ILE A 351 31.07 -14.05 -0.57
C ILE A 351 31.54 -13.09 -1.68
N GLU A 352 32.53 -13.52 -2.44
CA GLU A 352 32.98 -12.77 -3.61
C GLU A 352 31.97 -12.87 -4.75
N PRO A 353 31.80 -11.79 -5.57
CA PRO A 353 30.94 -11.82 -6.74
C PRO A 353 31.29 -12.99 -7.67
N TYR A 354 30.26 -13.65 -8.15
CA TYR A 354 30.46 -14.79 -9.05
C TYR A 354 30.92 -14.35 -10.44
N LYS A 355 32.12 -14.76 -10.83
CA LYS A 355 32.71 -14.49 -12.17
C LYS A 355 32.67 -13.00 -12.57
N GLN A 356 31.79 -12.63 -13.51
CA GLN A 356 31.66 -11.28 -14.08
C GLN A 356 30.55 -10.44 -13.43
N ALA A 357 29.88 -10.98 -12.40
CA ALA A 357 28.83 -10.24 -11.72
C ALA A 357 29.39 -8.97 -11.07
N LYS A 358 28.67 -7.87 -11.24
CA LYS A 358 29.00 -6.54 -10.74
C LYS A 358 27.83 -5.94 -10.00
N ASP A 359 28.11 -5.08 -9.03
CA ASP A 359 27.05 -4.30 -8.39
C ASP A 359 26.37 -3.39 -9.42
N ASP A 360 25.05 -3.19 -9.24
CA ASP A 360 24.31 -2.26 -10.10
C ASP A 360 24.95 -0.87 -10.15
N TYR A 361 25.48 -0.38 -9.01
CA TYR A 361 26.21 0.87 -8.95
C TYR A 361 27.45 0.86 -9.88
N GLU A 362 28.23 -0.23 -9.88
CA GLU A 362 29.38 -0.37 -10.78
C GLU A 362 28.95 -0.46 -12.25
N ILE A 363 27.86 -1.22 -12.55
CA ILE A 363 27.30 -1.34 -13.90
C ILE A 363 26.92 0.04 -14.43
N PHE A 364 26.10 0.79 -13.69
CA PHE A 364 25.65 2.13 -14.10
C PHE A 364 26.78 3.15 -14.14
N SER A 365 27.76 3.09 -13.22
CA SER A 365 28.95 3.94 -13.25
C SER A 365 29.80 3.72 -14.50
N ASN A 366 29.92 2.46 -14.96
CA ASN A 366 30.62 2.13 -16.19
C ASN A 366 29.88 2.60 -17.47
N ILE A 367 28.54 2.55 -17.45
CA ILE A 367 27.70 3.12 -18.51
C ILE A 367 27.87 4.64 -18.53
N ALA A 368 27.73 5.30 -17.40
CA ALA A 368 27.90 6.75 -17.25
C ALA A 368 29.28 7.22 -17.72
N LYS A 369 30.34 6.44 -17.42
CA LYS A 369 31.70 6.73 -17.92
C LYS A 369 31.76 6.74 -19.44
N ARG A 370 31.11 5.77 -20.10
CA ARG A 370 31.09 5.71 -21.59
C ARG A 370 30.24 6.82 -22.19
N MET A 371 29.24 7.30 -21.47
CA MET A 371 28.41 8.45 -21.85
C MET A 371 29.08 9.80 -21.54
N GLY A 372 30.20 9.83 -20.83
CA GLY A 372 30.91 11.06 -20.44
C GLY A 372 30.32 11.79 -19.24
N VAL A 373 29.41 11.15 -18.47
CA VAL A 373 28.69 11.74 -17.32
C VAL A 373 28.94 11.00 -16.00
N LYS A 374 30.12 10.36 -15.87
CA LYS A 374 30.43 9.57 -14.68
C LYS A 374 30.47 10.41 -13.42
N ASP A 375 31.10 11.59 -13.49
CA ASP A 375 31.30 12.42 -12.31
C ASP A 375 29.97 13.02 -11.83
N GLU A 376 29.06 13.35 -12.73
CA GLU A 376 27.71 13.78 -12.39
C GLU A 376 26.89 12.63 -11.75
N PHE A 377 27.06 11.40 -12.23
CA PHE A 377 26.36 10.23 -11.69
C PHE A 377 26.91 9.81 -10.34
N THR A 378 28.23 9.80 -10.14
CA THR A 378 28.86 9.28 -8.93
C THR A 378 29.18 10.36 -7.89
N GLU A 379 29.19 11.64 -8.27
CA GLU A 379 29.73 12.76 -7.48
C GLU A 379 31.14 12.43 -6.93
N GLY A 380 31.90 11.64 -7.67
CA GLY A 380 33.26 11.17 -7.27
C GLY A 380 33.26 10.15 -6.13
N ARG A 381 32.10 9.64 -5.69
CA ARG A 381 32.01 8.72 -4.56
C ARG A 381 32.03 7.25 -4.99
N THR A 382 32.65 6.43 -4.16
CA THR A 382 32.53 4.98 -4.18
C THR A 382 31.22 4.54 -3.53
N GLN A 383 30.84 3.28 -3.67
CA GLN A 383 29.68 2.69 -3.01
C GLN A 383 29.73 2.82 -1.48
N GLU A 384 30.92 2.61 -0.88
CA GLU A 384 31.11 2.75 0.56
C GLU A 384 30.95 4.21 1.03
N GLU A 385 31.46 5.16 0.27
CA GLU A 385 31.30 6.59 0.55
C GLU A 385 29.86 7.04 0.43
N TRP A 386 29.10 6.46 -0.51
CA TRP A 386 27.65 6.67 -0.59
C TRP A 386 26.92 6.09 0.63
N GLN A 387 27.28 4.92 1.11
CA GLN A 387 26.69 4.34 2.34
C GLN A 387 26.97 5.23 3.56
N LYS A 388 28.18 5.72 3.71
CA LYS A 388 28.54 6.67 4.78
C LYS A 388 27.73 7.97 4.67
N TRP A 389 27.63 8.50 3.46
CA TRP A 389 26.90 9.74 3.21
C TRP A 389 25.41 9.60 3.54
N ILE A 390 24.75 8.58 3.04
CA ILE A 390 23.29 8.39 3.26
C ILE A 390 22.99 8.12 4.74
N TYR A 391 23.89 7.42 5.44
CA TYR A 391 23.76 7.21 6.88
C TYR A 391 23.94 8.52 7.65
N SER A 392 24.91 9.35 7.28
CA SER A 392 25.13 10.67 7.86
C SER A 392 23.91 11.59 7.68
N GLU A 393 23.34 11.64 6.49
CA GLU A 393 22.12 12.43 6.22
C GLU A 393 20.91 11.89 6.98
N THR A 394 20.81 10.56 7.11
CA THR A 394 19.78 9.92 7.95
C THR A 394 19.97 10.28 9.43
N SER A 395 21.23 10.32 9.92
CA SER A 395 21.52 10.71 11.30
C SER A 395 21.09 12.14 11.62
N LYS A 396 21.36 13.08 10.71
CA LYS A 396 20.89 14.49 10.85
C LYS A 396 19.37 14.59 10.93
N ARG A 397 18.67 13.82 10.11
CA ARG A 397 17.19 13.80 10.12
C ARG A 397 16.64 13.13 11.37
N ALA A 398 17.29 12.07 11.84
CA ALA A 398 16.93 11.40 13.09
C ALA A 398 17.09 12.35 14.28
N GLU A 399 18.22 13.08 14.37
CA GLU A 399 18.47 14.09 15.41
C GLU A 399 17.39 15.17 15.39
N ALA A 400 17.07 15.73 14.22
CA ALA A 400 16.00 16.70 14.06
C ALA A 400 14.61 16.20 14.48
N ALA A 401 14.39 14.89 14.40
CA ALA A 401 13.18 14.21 14.85
C ALA A 401 13.26 13.67 16.31
N ASN A 402 14.32 14.00 17.05
CA ASN A 402 14.61 13.46 18.38
C ASN A 402 14.67 11.93 18.44
N ILE A 403 15.16 11.28 17.39
CA ILE A 403 15.38 9.84 17.31
C ILE A 403 16.88 9.57 17.47
N GLU A 404 17.23 8.83 18.51
CA GLU A 404 18.63 8.46 18.76
C GLU A 404 19.02 7.23 17.92
N ILE A 405 20.12 7.33 17.15
CA ILE A 405 20.72 6.23 16.42
C ILE A 405 22.25 6.19 16.67
N PRO A 406 22.91 5.00 16.56
CA PRO A 406 24.35 4.89 16.79
C PRO A 406 25.19 5.63 15.74
N SER A 407 26.48 5.86 15.99
CA SER A 407 27.41 6.31 14.95
C SER A 407 27.53 5.26 13.82
N TYR A 408 27.97 5.67 12.63
CA TYR A 408 28.14 4.74 11.50
C TYR A 408 29.09 3.59 11.85
N GLU A 409 30.20 3.88 12.51
CA GLU A 409 31.20 2.89 12.92
C GLU A 409 30.60 1.88 13.89
N LYS A 410 29.90 2.36 14.92
CA LYS A 410 29.22 1.51 15.89
C LYS A 410 28.09 0.68 15.27
N PHE A 411 27.35 1.25 14.33
CA PHE A 411 26.37 0.52 13.56
C PHE A 411 26.99 -0.61 12.72
N ARG A 412 28.12 -0.34 12.04
CA ARG A 412 28.85 -1.36 11.27
C ARG A 412 29.42 -2.45 12.16
N GLU A 413 29.89 -2.13 13.37
CA GLU A 413 30.36 -3.06 14.38
C GLU A 413 29.22 -3.95 14.91
N ASN A 414 28.11 -3.32 15.36
CA ASN A 414 26.97 -4.00 15.97
C ASN A 414 26.13 -4.80 14.96
N LYS A 415 26.27 -4.53 13.68
CA LYS A 415 25.54 -5.15 12.54
C LYS A 415 24.08 -4.72 12.41
N TRP A 416 23.42 -4.35 13.49
CA TRP A 416 22.04 -3.87 13.47
C TRP A 416 21.71 -3.06 14.71
N PHE A 417 20.64 -2.30 14.64
CA PHE A 417 19.99 -1.70 15.81
C PHE A 417 18.48 -1.63 15.58
N LYS A 418 17.73 -1.53 16.68
CA LYS A 418 16.29 -1.28 16.67
C LYS A 418 16.02 0.14 17.16
N ILE A 419 15.15 0.86 16.45
CA ILE A 419 14.63 2.17 16.88
C ILE A 419 13.65 1.93 18.03
N LYS A 420 13.66 2.79 19.03
CA LYS A 420 12.76 2.69 20.18
C LYS A 420 11.29 2.85 19.72
N ASP A 421 10.45 1.94 20.18
CA ASP A 421 9.01 2.00 19.89
C ASP A 421 8.38 3.23 20.56
N PRO A 422 7.35 3.84 19.99
CA PRO A 422 6.61 4.93 20.60
C PRO A 422 5.82 4.42 21.82
N SER A 423 5.60 5.29 22.82
CA SER A 423 4.82 4.96 24.02
C SER A 423 3.32 4.90 23.76
N GLU A 424 2.85 5.76 22.84
CA GLU A 424 1.44 5.94 22.55
C GLU A 424 1.01 5.13 21.32
N PRO A 425 -0.22 4.58 21.31
CA PRO A 425 -0.76 3.91 20.15
C PRO A 425 -1.00 4.89 19.00
N THR A 426 -0.74 4.43 17.77
CA THR A 426 -1.13 5.19 16.57
C THR A 426 -2.64 5.09 16.36
N LEU A 427 -3.29 6.22 16.13
CA LEU A 427 -4.71 6.32 15.74
C LEU A 427 -4.79 7.07 14.40
N MET A 428 -5.27 6.41 13.37
CA MET A 428 -5.40 7.02 12.04
C MET A 428 -6.40 8.17 12.07
N LEU A 429 -6.00 9.33 11.51
CA LEU A 429 -6.80 10.55 11.43
C LEU A 429 -7.16 11.20 12.79
N LYS A 430 -6.47 10.84 13.88
CA LYS A 430 -6.74 11.40 15.22
C LYS A 430 -6.71 12.93 15.24
N GLU A 431 -5.63 13.53 14.75
CA GLU A 431 -5.42 14.99 14.79
C GLU A 431 -6.49 15.74 13.98
N PHE A 432 -6.88 15.21 12.83
CA PHE A 432 -7.98 15.75 12.03
C PHE A 432 -9.32 15.70 12.78
N ILE A 433 -9.62 14.61 13.47
CA ILE A 433 -10.88 14.47 14.23
C ILE A 433 -10.90 15.35 15.48
N GLU A 434 -9.77 15.50 16.17
CA GLU A 434 -9.66 16.37 17.34
C GLU A 434 -9.82 17.85 16.97
N ASP A 435 -9.14 18.30 15.92
CA ASP A 435 -9.21 19.69 15.43
C ASP A 435 -9.09 19.77 13.91
N PRO A 436 -10.20 19.63 13.16
CA PRO A 436 -10.18 19.65 11.70
C PRO A 436 -9.85 21.03 11.10
N LEU A 437 -9.92 22.10 11.88
CA LEU A 437 -9.59 23.45 11.41
C LEU A 437 -8.07 23.67 11.43
N THR A 438 -7.40 23.18 12.46
CA THR A 438 -5.93 23.27 12.57
C THR A 438 -5.23 22.17 11.78
N ASN A 439 -5.86 20.99 11.65
CA ASN A 439 -5.32 19.82 10.93
C ASN A 439 -6.25 19.39 9.79
N PRO A 440 -6.54 20.25 8.80
CA PRO A 440 -7.40 19.87 7.67
C PRO A 440 -6.74 18.77 6.83
N LEU A 441 -7.55 17.97 6.15
CA LEU A 441 -7.05 17.05 5.15
C LEU A 441 -6.57 17.82 3.91
N ASN A 442 -5.63 17.23 3.16
CA ASN A 442 -5.16 17.83 1.91
C ASN A 442 -6.12 17.52 0.75
N THR A 443 -7.38 17.82 0.96
CA THR A 443 -8.50 17.71 0.01
C THR A 443 -9.05 19.08 -0.32
N PRO A 444 -9.87 19.24 -1.37
CA PRO A 444 -10.44 20.55 -1.72
C PRO A 444 -11.25 21.21 -0.60
N SER A 445 -12.00 20.43 0.18
CA SER A 445 -12.80 20.95 1.31
C SER A 445 -12.05 20.98 2.64
N GLY A 446 -10.86 20.37 2.72
CA GLY A 446 -10.17 20.10 3.99
C GLY A 446 -10.80 18.99 4.80
N LYS A 447 -11.82 18.29 4.27
CA LYS A 447 -12.59 17.21 4.90
C LYS A 447 -12.45 15.90 4.10
N ILE A 448 -13.11 14.84 4.57
CA ILE A 448 -13.27 13.58 3.84
C ILE A 448 -14.24 13.82 2.68
N GLU A 449 -13.78 13.63 1.44
CA GLU A 449 -14.61 13.77 0.24
C GLU A 449 -15.40 12.48 -0.02
N ILE A 450 -16.73 12.61 -0.24
CA ILE A 450 -17.64 11.47 -0.46
C ILE A 450 -18.19 11.48 -1.88
#